data_4dcd810732ccd957c997ca580a7504b1
#
_entry.id   4dcd810732ccd957c997ca580a7504b1
#
_cell.length_a   1.000
_cell.length_b   1.000
_cell.length_c   1.000
_cell.angle_alpha   90.00
_cell.angle_beta   90.00
_cell.angle_gamma   90.00
#
_symmetry.space_group_name_H-M   'P 1'
#
loop_
_entity.id
_entity.type
_entity.pdbx_description
1 polymer ?
#
loop_
_entity_poly.entity_id
_entity_poly.type
_entity_poly.pdbx_seq_one_letter_code
_entity_poly.pdbx_strand_id
1 'polypeptide(L)'
;MTAYDRIMEDRKRLVERLIKNMENGDLIFKKGWDVSLLRPANPVSGANYLGGNRLRLMDAAIERNYKDPRWMTYKQAQEKGWHVKRGESGVLCEKWIYDKKIKETDENGKTIEKEVKLEKPFPSYFVVFNAEQIEGIPPLEIIKAEKGQITEIAEDIIKSSECKIKEVAQDKAYYSPSEDEIVIPLREAFKSEEAFLRTALHEMCHSTGHESRLNRDLTGFYGTKKYAKEELVAELGSVFTQARLNIQLEGEHFNDHTVYLKSWIKVLEEDPNELFRAAVKAEAASERLYNNYIEKEKELVKQFAREAEEQTRDPMKELKVQFHWSEFNFGLPEETTLTGKDAYDFLEKVITEDKKQNLRQQIMQDQIDRGEEVDGLFYYKTKLTISYENFERHGRFDLGDLEFGGHLTVSDGLKYRFMGPIESAINNPDFYVEHNLMGENMTKEDVVKYAKKEKRELNSFIGILKMKEQVLNNQKNKENSKEIKKVQEKENIQTRKKAKNKNKENER
;
A
#
# COMPACT_ATOMS: atom_id res chain seq x y z
N MET A 1 -8.52 22.97 -32.33
CA MET A 1 -7.60 22.74 -31.20
C MET A 1 -7.14 21.29 -31.27
N THR A 2 -5.85 21.04 -31.41
CA THR A 2 -5.29 19.68 -31.45
C THR A 2 -5.29 19.04 -30.04
N ALA A 3 -5.06 17.74 -29.96
CA ALA A 3 -4.90 17.06 -28.67
C ALA A 3 -3.72 17.63 -27.88
N TYR A 4 -2.65 18.00 -28.57
CA TYR A 4 -1.49 18.65 -27.99
C TYR A 4 -1.86 20.01 -27.36
N ASP A 5 -2.55 20.88 -28.12
CA ASP A 5 -2.95 22.21 -27.62
C ASP A 5 -3.81 22.09 -26.36
N ARG A 6 -4.74 21.13 -26.37
CA ARG A 6 -5.65 20.89 -25.22
C ARG A 6 -4.93 20.41 -23.98
N ILE A 7 -3.95 19.54 -24.16
CA ILE A 7 -3.09 19.07 -23.05
C ILE A 7 -2.25 20.24 -22.51
N MET A 8 -1.67 21.06 -23.37
CA MET A 8 -0.83 22.19 -22.95
C MET A 8 -1.64 23.26 -22.22
N GLU A 9 -2.85 23.57 -22.69
CA GLU A 9 -3.74 24.50 -22.02
C GLU A 9 -4.16 23.99 -20.63
N ASP A 10 -4.48 22.71 -20.52
CA ASP A 10 -4.83 22.06 -19.25
C ASP A 10 -3.65 22.07 -18.27
N ARG A 11 -2.43 21.76 -18.73
CA ARG A 11 -1.20 21.88 -17.93
C ARG A 11 -1.00 23.29 -17.40
N LYS A 12 -1.15 24.29 -18.25
CA LYS A 12 -1.00 25.69 -17.86
C LYS A 12 -1.99 26.08 -16.76
N ARG A 13 -3.27 25.73 -16.91
CA ARG A 13 -4.31 26.01 -15.90
C ARG A 13 -4.02 25.35 -14.56
N LEU A 14 -3.54 24.10 -14.55
CA LEU A 14 -3.14 23.42 -13.33
C LEU A 14 -2.01 24.15 -12.64
N VAL A 15 -0.95 24.50 -13.39
CA VAL A 15 0.21 25.20 -12.85
C VAL A 15 -0.15 26.60 -12.31
N GLU A 16 -0.99 27.36 -13.00
CA GLU A 16 -1.47 28.66 -12.54
C GLU A 16 -2.21 28.56 -11.18
N ARG A 17 -3.03 27.52 -10.99
CA ARG A 17 -3.68 27.28 -9.69
C ARG A 17 -2.67 26.94 -8.59
N LEU A 18 -1.71 26.09 -8.89
CA LEU A 18 -0.68 25.71 -7.93
C LEU A 18 0.21 26.89 -7.54
N ILE A 19 0.59 27.74 -8.50
CA ILE A 19 1.32 28.99 -8.23
C ILE A 19 0.52 29.87 -7.27
N LYS A 20 -0.77 30.08 -7.53
CA LYS A 20 -1.65 30.87 -6.65
C LYS A 20 -1.74 30.30 -5.22
N ASN A 21 -1.74 28.99 -5.08
CA ASN A 21 -1.71 28.35 -3.76
C ASN A 21 -0.36 28.59 -3.06
N MET A 22 0.76 28.46 -3.80
CA MET A 22 2.10 28.73 -3.27
C MET A 22 2.31 30.19 -2.87
N GLU A 23 1.74 31.15 -3.61
CA GLU A 23 1.73 32.58 -3.25
C GLU A 23 1.02 32.85 -1.92
N ASN A 24 0.02 32.03 -1.56
CA ASN A 24 -0.66 32.06 -0.28
C ASN A 24 0.08 31.29 0.83
N GLY A 25 1.28 30.80 0.55
CA GLY A 25 2.09 30.02 1.50
C GLY A 25 1.70 28.55 1.62
N ASP A 26 0.78 28.08 0.78
CA ASP A 26 0.43 26.66 0.73
C ASP A 26 1.47 25.92 -0.14
N LEU A 27 2.01 24.81 0.37
CA LEU A 27 2.73 23.85 -0.44
C LEU A 27 1.82 23.31 -1.56
N ILE A 28 2.42 22.68 -2.59
CA ILE A 28 1.68 22.06 -3.71
C ILE A 28 0.54 21.17 -3.20
N PHE A 29 0.70 20.63 -1.99
CA PHE A 29 -0.31 19.81 -1.31
C PHE A 29 -0.54 20.33 0.10
N LYS A 30 -1.78 20.73 0.43
CA LYS A 30 -2.15 21.29 1.74
C LYS A 30 -1.94 20.29 2.89
N LYS A 31 -1.59 20.77 4.08
CA LYS A 31 -1.60 19.99 5.33
C LYS A 31 -2.99 19.36 5.56
N GLY A 32 -3.00 18.08 5.98
CA GLY A 32 -4.23 17.41 6.42
C GLY A 32 -5.01 16.65 5.34
N TRP A 33 -4.39 16.30 4.24
CA TRP A 33 -5.01 15.45 3.22
C TRP A 33 -5.00 13.99 3.64
N ASP A 34 -6.06 13.29 3.26
CA ASP A 34 -6.09 11.84 3.36
C ASP A 34 -5.10 11.25 2.32
N VAL A 35 -4.12 10.51 2.80
CA VAL A 35 -3.07 9.90 1.95
C VAL A 35 -3.66 9.02 0.84
N SER A 36 -4.86 8.45 1.06
CA SER A 36 -5.54 7.65 0.05
C SER A 36 -5.80 8.43 -1.23
N LEU A 37 -6.09 9.74 -1.14
CA LEU A 37 -6.31 10.62 -2.30
C LEU A 37 -5.04 10.88 -3.11
N LEU A 38 -3.87 10.70 -2.50
CA LEU A 38 -2.58 10.88 -3.16
C LEU A 38 -2.24 9.73 -4.13
N ARG A 39 -3.05 8.67 -4.15
CA ARG A 39 -2.86 7.51 -5.03
C ARG A 39 -4.11 7.24 -5.88
N PRO A 40 -4.43 8.13 -6.82
CA PRO A 40 -5.58 7.92 -7.68
C PRO A 40 -5.42 6.63 -8.49
N ALA A 41 -6.46 5.79 -8.48
CA ALA A 41 -6.44 4.47 -9.09
C ALA A 41 -7.67 4.21 -9.95
N ASN A 42 -7.53 3.35 -10.93
CA ASN A 42 -8.64 2.90 -11.76
C ASN A 42 -9.21 1.59 -11.19
N PRO A 43 -10.43 1.58 -10.67
CA PRO A 43 -11.01 0.41 -10.00
C PRO A 43 -11.37 -0.73 -10.97
N VAL A 44 -11.40 -0.46 -12.29
CA VAL A 44 -11.73 -1.47 -13.30
C VAL A 44 -10.48 -2.23 -13.76
N SER A 45 -9.36 -1.51 -13.97
CA SER A 45 -8.10 -2.10 -14.41
C SER A 45 -7.13 -2.41 -13.26
N GLY A 46 -7.35 -1.87 -12.07
CA GLY A 46 -6.42 -1.93 -10.95
C GLY A 46 -5.18 -1.04 -11.10
N ALA A 47 -5.06 -0.29 -12.20
CA ALA A 47 -3.89 0.54 -12.46
C ALA A 47 -3.96 1.87 -11.69
N ASN A 48 -2.81 2.33 -11.19
CA ASN A 48 -2.66 3.66 -10.60
C ASN A 48 -2.40 4.69 -11.70
N TYR A 49 -2.89 5.91 -11.50
CA TYR A 49 -2.52 7.06 -12.31
C TYR A 49 -1.21 7.65 -11.78
N LEU A 50 -0.24 7.85 -12.66
CA LEU A 50 1.13 8.23 -12.31
C LEU A 50 1.51 9.58 -12.92
N GLY A 51 2.59 10.20 -12.41
CA GLY A 51 3.18 11.43 -12.95
C GLY A 51 2.18 12.58 -13.07
N GLY A 52 2.12 13.21 -14.25
CA GLY A 52 1.23 14.35 -14.50
C GLY A 52 -0.27 14.04 -14.34
N ASN A 53 -0.69 12.81 -14.67
CA ASN A 53 -2.09 12.41 -14.45
C ASN A 53 -2.41 12.27 -12.97
N ARG A 54 -1.49 11.77 -12.17
CA ARG A 54 -1.63 11.74 -10.71
C ARG A 54 -1.85 13.14 -10.16
N LEU A 55 -1.00 14.10 -10.54
CA LEU A 55 -1.13 15.50 -10.11
C LEU A 55 -2.49 16.11 -10.46
N ARG A 56 -2.98 15.88 -11.70
CA ARG A 56 -4.30 16.37 -12.12
C ARG A 56 -5.44 15.82 -11.28
N LEU A 57 -5.41 14.51 -11.04
CA LEU A 57 -6.49 13.85 -10.30
C LEU A 57 -6.48 14.21 -8.83
N MET A 58 -5.28 14.38 -8.25
CA MET A 58 -5.12 14.91 -6.90
C MET A 58 -5.66 16.35 -6.80
N ASP A 59 -5.24 17.25 -7.67
CA ASP A 59 -5.71 18.64 -7.70
C ASP A 59 -7.24 18.71 -7.87
N ALA A 60 -7.80 17.93 -8.79
CA ALA A 60 -9.24 17.87 -9.00
C ALA A 60 -10.00 17.28 -7.79
N ALA A 61 -9.43 16.28 -7.11
CA ALA A 61 -10.03 15.73 -5.90
C ALA A 61 -10.13 16.79 -4.79
N ILE A 62 -9.10 17.63 -4.67
CA ILE A 62 -9.07 18.72 -3.69
C ILE A 62 -10.07 19.81 -4.05
N GLU A 63 -9.97 20.31 -5.28
CA GLU A 63 -10.83 21.40 -5.76
C GLU A 63 -12.31 21.06 -5.59
N ARG A 64 -12.68 19.79 -5.84
CA ARG A 64 -14.04 19.29 -5.76
C ARG A 64 -14.40 18.62 -4.44
N ASN A 65 -13.46 18.59 -3.47
CA ASN A 65 -13.60 17.98 -2.15
C ASN A 65 -14.00 16.50 -2.18
N TYR A 66 -13.49 15.75 -3.18
CA TYR A 66 -13.70 14.30 -3.24
C TYR A 66 -12.89 13.58 -2.17
N LYS A 67 -13.43 12.46 -1.67
CA LYS A 67 -12.80 11.59 -0.66
C LYS A 67 -12.46 10.21 -1.24
N ASP A 68 -12.95 9.90 -2.43
CA ASP A 68 -12.70 8.62 -3.09
C ASP A 68 -11.53 8.74 -4.08
N PRO A 69 -10.46 7.93 -3.96
CA PRO A 69 -9.31 7.98 -4.87
C PRO A 69 -9.56 7.27 -6.22
N ARG A 70 -10.72 6.68 -6.43
CA ARG A 70 -11.03 5.90 -7.63
C ARG A 70 -11.50 6.79 -8.78
N TRP A 71 -10.89 6.56 -9.95
CA TRP A 71 -11.18 7.30 -11.18
C TRP A 71 -11.27 6.34 -12.36
N MET A 72 -12.22 6.55 -13.25
CA MET A 72 -12.39 5.71 -14.43
C MET A 72 -13.01 6.47 -15.58
N THR A 73 -12.88 5.93 -16.81
CA THR A 73 -13.54 6.51 -17.97
C THR A 73 -15.04 6.22 -17.95
N TYR A 74 -15.82 7.05 -18.64
CA TYR A 74 -17.25 6.83 -18.84
C TYR A 74 -17.57 5.42 -19.34
N LYS A 75 -16.81 4.97 -20.35
CA LYS A 75 -16.98 3.64 -20.93
C LYS A 75 -16.75 2.51 -19.91
N GLN A 76 -15.70 2.62 -19.08
CA GLN A 76 -15.42 1.64 -18.05
C GLN A 76 -16.52 1.57 -16.99
N ALA A 77 -17.05 2.72 -16.56
CA ALA A 77 -18.19 2.76 -15.66
C ALA A 77 -19.40 2.06 -16.27
N GLN A 78 -19.74 2.39 -17.52
CA GLN A 78 -20.87 1.79 -18.24
C GLN A 78 -20.73 0.26 -18.42
N GLU A 79 -19.53 -0.24 -18.74
CA GLU A 79 -19.24 -1.67 -18.85
C GLU A 79 -19.43 -2.44 -17.53
N LYS A 80 -19.32 -1.75 -16.40
CA LYS A 80 -19.60 -2.30 -15.05
C LYS A 80 -21.05 -2.11 -14.60
N GLY A 81 -21.91 -1.50 -15.42
CA GLY A 81 -23.27 -1.16 -15.04
C GLY A 81 -23.38 0.05 -14.11
N TRP A 82 -22.32 0.82 -13.99
CA TRP A 82 -22.29 2.06 -13.20
C TRP A 82 -22.58 3.27 -14.12
N HIS A 83 -23.16 4.34 -13.56
CA HIS A 83 -23.64 5.45 -14.37
C HIS A 83 -23.05 6.76 -13.88
N VAL A 84 -22.38 7.51 -14.76
CA VAL A 84 -21.95 8.86 -14.46
C VAL A 84 -23.19 9.75 -14.31
N LYS A 85 -23.28 10.50 -13.21
CA LYS A 85 -24.39 11.39 -12.91
C LYS A 85 -24.53 12.47 -13.98
N ARG A 86 -25.76 12.86 -14.26
CA ARG A 86 -26.06 13.88 -15.29
C ARG A 86 -25.48 15.24 -14.89
N GLY A 87 -24.79 15.89 -15.82
CA GLY A 87 -24.19 17.22 -15.60
C GLY A 87 -22.77 17.19 -15.04
N GLU A 88 -22.24 16.02 -14.71
CA GLU A 88 -20.88 15.88 -14.20
C GLU A 88 -19.81 16.13 -15.27
N SER A 89 -18.71 16.74 -14.87
CA SER A 89 -17.56 17.03 -15.72
C SER A 89 -16.37 16.19 -15.30
N GLY A 90 -15.83 15.42 -16.23
CA GLY A 90 -14.64 14.60 -15.99
C GLY A 90 -13.34 15.41 -16.00
N VAL A 91 -12.25 14.76 -15.65
CA VAL A 91 -10.89 15.30 -15.64
C VAL A 91 -10.10 14.74 -16.81
N LEU A 92 -9.39 15.61 -17.52
CA LEU A 92 -8.53 15.23 -18.64
C LEU A 92 -7.28 14.52 -18.10
N CYS A 93 -6.98 13.34 -18.65
CA CYS A 93 -5.72 12.64 -18.47
C CYS A 93 -5.00 12.52 -19.81
N GLU A 94 -3.69 12.73 -19.79
CA GLU A 94 -2.86 12.61 -20.99
C GLU A 94 -2.31 11.21 -21.19
N LYS A 95 -2.14 10.83 -22.45
CA LYS A 95 -1.47 9.60 -22.86
C LYS A 95 -0.52 9.93 -24.01
N TRP A 96 0.72 9.55 -23.86
CA TRP A 96 1.74 9.68 -24.90
C TRP A 96 1.98 8.32 -25.54
N ILE A 97 1.87 8.26 -26.86
CA ILE A 97 2.02 7.03 -27.65
C ILE A 97 3.41 7.06 -28.27
N TYR A 98 4.26 6.14 -27.86
CA TYR A 98 5.65 6.02 -28.32
C TYR A 98 5.82 4.99 -29.42
N ASP A 99 4.89 4.03 -29.52
CA ASP A 99 4.98 2.92 -30.45
C ASP A 99 3.71 2.85 -31.29
N LYS A 100 3.85 2.44 -32.56
CA LYS A 100 2.76 2.25 -33.50
C LYS A 100 2.78 0.82 -34.00
N LYS A 101 1.64 0.15 -33.96
CA LYS A 101 1.45 -1.13 -34.63
C LYS A 101 1.26 -0.90 -36.11
N ILE A 102 2.14 -1.45 -36.93
CA ILE A 102 2.01 -1.50 -38.39
C ILE A 102 1.74 -2.93 -38.82
N LYS A 103 0.94 -3.08 -39.89
CA LYS A 103 0.71 -4.37 -40.50
C LYS A 103 1.70 -4.51 -41.67
N GLU A 104 2.59 -5.48 -41.58
CA GLU A 104 3.52 -5.85 -42.63
C GLU A 104 3.11 -7.22 -43.17
N THR A 105 3.30 -7.46 -44.48
CA THR A 105 3.11 -8.77 -45.06
C THR A 105 4.48 -9.47 -45.10
N ASP A 106 4.57 -10.65 -44.50
CA ASP A 106 5.80 -11.45 -44.52
C ASP A 106 6.05 -12.07 -45.92
N GLU A 107 7.21 -12.68 -46.10
CA GLU A 107 7.64 -13.30 -47.35
C GLU A 107 6.70 -14.43 -47.81
N ASN A 108 5.82 -14.92 -46.92
CA ASN A 108 4.84 -15.97 -47.22
C ASN A 108 3.43 -15.41 -47.49
N GLY A 109 3.28 -14.07 -47.61
CA GLY A 109 2.00 -13.41 -47.86
C GLY A 109 1.10 -13.28 -46.61
N LYS A 110 1.59 -13.57 -45.38
CA LYS A 110 0.83 -13.48 -44.17
C LYS A 110 1.00 -12.11 -43.53
N THR A 111 -0.10 -11.45 -43.14
CA THR A 111 -0.07 -10.18 -42.42
C THR A 111 0.38 -10.41 -40.99
N ILE A 112 1.50 -9.79 -40.61
CA ILE A 112 2.04 -9.75 -39.24
C ILE A 112 1.92 -8.34 -38.68
N GLU A 113 1.61 -8.21 -37.39
CA GLU A 113 1.64 -6.92 -36.67
C GLU A 113 3.04 -6.72 -36.06
N LYS A 114 3.68 -5.61 -36.41
CA LYS A 114 4.97 -5.22 -35.90
C LYS A 114 4.86 -3.89 -35.14
N GLU A 115 5.43 -3.83 -33.95
CA GLU A 115 5.56 -2.58 -33.20
C GLU A 115 6.76 -1.80 -33.69
N VAL A 116 6.54 -0.56 -34.07
CA VAL A 116 7.59 0.37 -34.53
C VAL A 116 7.58 1.60 -33.64
N LYS A 117 8.75 1.95 -33.10
CA LYS A 117 8.92 3.18 -32.32
C LYS A 117 8.71 4.40 -33.20
N LEU A 118 7.97 5.37 -32.67
CA LEU A 118 7.79 6.65 -33.32
C LEU A 118 9.01 7.55 -33.06
N GLU A 119 9.47 8.28 -34.05
CA GLU A 119 10.51 9.29 -33.87
C GLU A 119 10.10 10.39 -32.89
N LYS A 120 8.82 10.75 -32.88
CA LYS A 120 8.22 11.69 -31.93
C LYS A 120 6.98 11.06 -31.33
N PRO A 121 6.83 11.13 -29.96
CA PRO A 121 5.63 10.63 -29.31
C PRO A 121 4.37 11.36 -29.81
N PHE A 122 3.29 10.64 -29.97
CA PHE A 122 2.02 11.20 -30.36
C PHE A 122 1.15 11.46 -29.12
N PRO A 123 0.75 12.72 -28.86
CA PRO A 123 -0.10 13.06 -27.71
C PRO A 123 -1.55 12.69 -27.95
N SER A 124 -2.15 12.05 -26.98
CA SER A 124 -3.57 11.76 -26.90
C SER A 124 -4.06 12.05 -25.47
N TYR A 125 -5.38 12.15 -25.31
CA TYR A 125 -5.98 12.31 -23.98
C TYR A 125 -7.24 11.46 -23.86
N PHE A 126 -7.61 11.21 -22.62
CA PHE A 126 -8.87 10.59 -22.24
C PHE A 126 -9.45 11.32 -21.03
N VAL A 127 -10.73 11.12 -20.77
CA VAL A 127 -11.43 11.79 -19.66
C VAL A 127 -11.86 10.74 -18.66
N VAL A 128 -11.63 11.02 -17.38
CA VAL A 128 -12.02 10.17 -16.27
C VAL A 128 -12.93 10.90 -15.30
N PHE A 129 -13.74 10.14 -14.60
CA PHE A 129 -14.68 10.59 -13.60
C PHE A 129 -14.32 9.97 -12.25
N ASN A 130 -14.48 10.75 -11.18
CA ASN A 130 -14.29 10.24 -9.83
C ASN A 130 -15.45 9.30 -9.44
N ALA A 131 -15.20 8.36 -8.55
CA ALA A 131 -16.23 7.46 -8.06
C ALA A 131 -17.43 8.18 -7.45
N GLU A 132 -17.23 9.34 -6.81
CA GLU A 132 -18.32 10.17 -6.26
C GLU A 132 -19.24 10.80 -7.32
N GLN A 133 -18.77 10.87 -8.57
CA GLN A 133 -19.56 11.29 -9.73
C GLN A 133 -20.35 10.14 -10.37
N ILE A 134 -20.26 8.91 -9.81
CA ILE A 134 -20.75 7.69 -10.43
C ILE A 134 -21.75 7.00 -9.51
N GLU A 135 -22.93 6.70 -10.02
CA GLU A 135 -23.94 5.90 -9.33
C GLU A 135 -23.71 4.40 -9.57
N GLY A 136 -24.03 3.58 -8.57
CA GLY A 136 -23.93 2.12 -8.63
C GLY A 136 -22.54 1.57 -8.34
N ILE A 137 -21.50 2.41 -8.15
CA ILE A 137 -20.19 1.95 -7.71
C ILE A 137 -20.27 1.52 -6.22
N PRO A 138 -19.70 0.36 -5.85
CA PRO A 138 -19.67 -0.06 -4.44
C PRO A 138 -18.90 0.94 -3.59
N PRO A 139 -19.31 1.15 -2.31
CA PRO A 139 -18.56 1.96 -1.37
C PRO A 139 -17.08 1.53 -1.31
N LEU A 140 -16.18 2.49 -1.08
CA LEU A 140 -14.77 2.21 -0.86
C LEU A 140 -14.58 1.86 0.61
N GLU A 141 -14.06 0.67 0.88
CA GLU A 141 -13.54 0.33 2.21
C GLU A 141 -12.12 0.88 2.34
N ILE A 142 -11.97 1.96 3.09
CA ILE A 142 -10.66 2.59 3.36
C ILE A 142 -10.08 1.94 4.61
N ILE A 143 -9.06 1.13 4.43
CA ILE A 143 -8.24 0.62 5.54
C ILE A 143 -7.17 1.68 5.83
N LYS A 144 -7.34 2.42 6.93
CA LYS A 144 -6.34 3.38 7.39
C LYS A 144 -5.29 2.65 8.23
N ALA A 145 -4.01 2.93 7.96
CA ALA A 145 -2.94 2.46 8.84
C ALA A 145 -3.04 3.16 10.20
N GLU A 146 -2.86 2.41 11.29
CA GLU A 146 -2.81 2.98 12.63
C GLU A 146 -1.50 3.75 12.84
N LYS A 147 -1.52 4.74 13.74
CA LYS A 147 -0.38 5.66 13.95
C LYS A 147 0.94 4.94 14.26
N GLY A 148 0.92 3.87 15.06
CA GLY A 148 2.11 3.06 15.37
C GLY A 148 2.67 2.32 14.14
N GLN A 149 1.81 1.88 13.22
CA GLN A 149 2.22 1.23 11.97
C GLN A 149 2.89 2.21 10.99
N ILE A 150 2.47 3.48 11.00
CA ILE A 150 3.03 4.52 10.12
C ILE A 150 4.51 4.72 10.42
N THR A 151 4.87 4.86 11.70
CA THR A 151 6.26 5.03 12.13
C THR A 151 7.11 3.81 11.80
N GLU A 152 6.59 2.61 12.03
CA GLU A 152 7.29 1.35 11.75
C GLU A 152 7.62 1.20 10.25
N ILE A 153 6.65 1.41 9.36
CA ILE A 153 6.86 1.36 7.91
C ILE A 153 7.88 2.42 7.47
N ALA A 154 7.80 3.63 8.03
CA ALA A 154 8.73 4.71 7.70
C ALA A 154 10.16 4.40 8.17
N GLU A 155 10.34 3.81 9.34
CA GLU A 155 11.65 3.33 9.80
C GLU A 155 12.21 2.22 8.90
N ASP A 156 11.39 1.30 8.46
CA ASP A 156 11.85 0.19 7.62
C ASP A 156 12.23 0.65 6.21
N ILE A 157 11.53 1.66 5.65
CA ILE A 157 11.97 2.25 4.38
C ILE A 157 13.29 3.01 4.54
N ILE A 158 13.52 3.70 5.66
CA ILE A 158 14.81 4.35 5.95
C ILE A 158 15.94 3.33 6.01
N LYS A 159 15.72 2.19 6.67
CA LYS A 159 16.69 1.07 6.72
C LYS A 159 16.95 0.44 5.36
N SER A 160 16.07 0.63 4.38
CA SER A 160 16.26 0.17 3.01
C SER A 160 17.03 1.15 2.12
N SER A 161 17.53 2.25 2.68
CA SER A 161 18.32 3.24 1.94
C SER A 161 19.53 2.62 1.25
N GLU A 162 19.75 3.01 -0.01
CA GLU A 162 20.91 2.58 -0.80
C GLU A 162 22.19 3.29 -0.41
N CYS A 163 22.08 4.44 0.25
CA CYS A 163 23.23 5.19 0.75
C CYS A 163 23.15 5.28 2.28
N LYS A 164 24.30 5.59 2.88
CA LYS A 164 24.40 5.72 4.33
C LYS A 164 23.65 6.94 4.82
N ILE A 165 22.91 6.78 5.91
CA ILE A 165 22.28 7.88 6.62
C ILE A 165 23.03 8.10 7.94
N LYS A 166 23.52 9.32 8.15
CA LYS A 166 24.21 9.73 9.38
C LYS A 166 23.38 10.74 10.16
N GLU A 167 23.09 10.40 11.41
CA GLU A 167 22.50 11.33 12.36
C GLU A 167 23.61 12.07 13.09
N VAL A 168 23.65 13.40 13.00
CA VAL A 168 24.70 14.24 13.60
C VAL A 168 24.13 15.48 14.29
N ALA A 169 24.87 16.03 15.25
CA ALA A 169 24.48 17.25 15.96
C ALA A 169 24.69 18.48 15.05
N GLN A 170 23.69 18.81 14.25
CA GLN A 170 23.68 19.97 13.32
C GLN A 170 22.27 20.50 13.11
N ASP A 171 22.13 21.59 12.33
CA ASP A 171 20.87 22.28 12.06
C ASP A 171 20.37 22.14 10.61
N LYS A 172 20.93 21.23 9.81
CA LYS A 172 20.57 21.01 8.40
C LYS A 172 20.53 19.55 8.04
N ALA A 173 19.56 19.16 7.25
CA ALA A 173 19.52 17.87 6.55
C ALA A 173 19.95 18.10 5.10
N TYR A 174 20.71 17.17 4.53
CA TYR A 174 21.07 17.19 3.11
C TYR A 174 21.56 15.83 2.64
N TYR A 175 21.43 15.59 1.36
CA TYR A 175 22.13 14.54 0.64
C TYR A 175 23.41 15.10 -0.01
N SER A 176 24.55 14.41 0.18
CA SER A 176 25.84 14.74 -0.45
C SER A 176 26.09 13.81 -1.65
N PRO A 177 26.00 14.30 -2.91
CA PRO A 177 26.25 13.45 -4.08
C PRO A 177 27.69 12.95 -4.18
N SER A 178 28.67 13.73 -3.71
CA SER A 178 30.10 13.36 -3.77
C SER A 178 30.46 12.24 -2.79
N GLU A 179 29.82 12.21 -1.64
CA GLU A 179 30.04 11.21 -0.60
C GLU A 179 29.05 10.06 -0.68
N ASP A 180 28.00 10.21 -1.49
CA ASP A 180 26.83 9.34 -1.55
C ASP A 180 26.23 9.05 -0.18
N GLU A 181 26.02 10.11 0.59
CA GLU A 181 25.62 10.02 1.99
C GLU A 181 24.53 11.05 2.32
N ILE A 182 23.55 10.63 3.12
CA ILE A 182 22.55 11.50 3.72
C ILE A 182 23.02 11.89 5.12
N VAL A 183 23.05 13.18 5.41
CA VAL A 183 23.34 13.73 6.73
C VAL A 183 22.10 14.42 7.26
N ILE A 184 21.68 14.02 8.46
CA ILE A 184 20.43 14.48 9.06
C ILE A 184 20.69 14.87 10.54
N PRO A 185 20.01 15.89 11.08
CA PRO A 185 20.11 16.22 12.51
C PRO A 185 19.69 15.04 13.39
N LEU A 186 20.19 15.04 14.63
CA LEU A 186 19.77 14.07 15.64
C LEU A 186 18.25 14.09 15.80
N ARG A 187 17.65 12.95 16.09
CA ARG A 187 16.18 12.80 16.24
C ARG A 187 15.58 13.74 17.26
N GLU A 188 16.30 14.01 18.34
CA GLU A 188 15.89 14.92 19.41
C GLU A 188 15.79 16.38 18.96
N ALA A 189 16.41 16.76 17.84
CA ALA A 189 16.30 18.09 17.28
C ALA A 189 14.96 18.34 16.54
N PHE A 190 14.21 17.27 16.26
CA PHE A 190 12.93 17.36 15.56
C PHE A 190 11.76 17.52 16.54
N LYS A 191 10.70 18.22 16.11
CA LYS A 191 9.48 18.41 16.90
C LYS A 191 8.68 17.11 17.09
N SER A 192 8.88 16.15 16.22
CA SER A 192 8.26 14.81 16.28
C SER A 192 9.08 13.80 15.48
N GLU A 193 8.90 12.53 15.78
CA GLU A 193 9.49 11.43 15.01
C GLU A 193 9.03 11.46 13.55
N GLU A 194 7.77 11.76 13.29
CA GLU A 194 7.23 11.89 11.94
C GLU A 194 7.92 13.00 11.12
N ALA A 195 8.30 14.12 11.77
CA ALA A 195 9.06 15.19 11.12
C ALA A 195 10.46 14.72 10.71
N PHE A 196 11.14 13.92 11.57
CA PHE A 196 12.40 13.27 11.22
C PHE A 196 12.24 12.34 10.02
N LEU A 197 11.25 11.44 10.07
CA LEU A 197 11.00 10.46 9.02
C LEU A 197 10.66 11.12 7.67
N ARG A 198 9.87 12.19 7.70
CA ARG A 198 9.55 12.98 6.51
C ARG A 198 10.78 13.62 5.90
N THR A 199 11.65 14.20 6.73
CA THR A 199 12.92 14.78 6.29
C THR A 199 13.83 13.70 5.70
N ALA A 200 13.96 12.55 6.36
CA ALA A 200 14.75 11.43 5.84
C ALA A 200 14.25 10.96 4.47
N LEU A 201 12.94 10.82 4.27
CA LEU A 201 12.36 10.45 2.97
C LEU A 201 12.65 11.48 1.88
N HIS A 202 12.67 12.77 2.22
CA HIS A 202 13.03 13.83 1.28
C HIS A 202 14.49 13.69 0.81
N GLU A 203 15.42 13.53 1.75
CA GLU A 203 16.85 13.33 1.44
C GLU A 203 17.09 12.01 0.69
N MET A 204 16.35 10.96 1.03
CA MET A 204 16.37 9.71 0.28
C MET A 204 15.88 9.91 -1.17
N CYS A 205 14.93 10.79 -1.43
CA CYS A 205 14.53 11.11 -2.80
C CYS A 205 15.65 11.79 -3.56
N HIS A 206 16.40 12.73 -2.95
CA HIS A 206 17.60 13.30 -3.55
C HIS A 206 18.64 12.22 -3.86
N SER A 207 18.88 11.31 -2.93
CA SER A 207 19.86 10.24 -3.12
C SER A 207 19.54 9.36 -4.34
N THR A 208 18.27 9.15 -4.67
CA THR A 208 17.92 8.42 -5.91
C THR A 208 18.42 9.08 -7.17
N GLY A 209 18.80 10.36 -7.13
CA GLY A 209 19.36 11.11 -8.23
C GLY A 209 20.84 10.84 -8.52
N HIS A 210 21.53 10.12 -7.65
CA HIS A 210 22.94 9.76 -7.85
C HIS A 210 23.20 9.13 -9.22
N GLU A 211 24.44 9.28 -9.75
CA GLU A 211 24.81 8.79 -11.08
C GLU A 211 24.64 7.28 -11.24
N SER A 212 24.88 6.51 -10.17
CA SER A 212 24.71 5.05 -10.15
C SER A 212 23.23 4.61 -10.06
N ARG A 213 22.30 5.54 -9.88
CA ARG A 213 20.85 5.27 -9.71
C ARG A 213 20.04 5.85 -10.86
N LEU A 214 19.31 6.94 -10.62
CA LEU A 214 18.49 7.59 -11.67
C LEU A 214 19.23 8.66 -12.45
N ASN A 215 20.48 8.93 -12.12
CA ASN A 215 21.40 9.84 -12.81
C ASN A 215 20.74 11.21 -13.14
N ARG A 216 20.19 11.87 -12.12
CA ARG A 216 19.64 13.22 -12.24
C ARG A 216 20.74 14.27 -12.12
N ASP A 217 20.49 15.46 -12.67
CA ASP A 217 21.41 16.60 -12.53
C ASP A 217 21.31 17.20 -11.11
N LEU A 218 22.18 16.76 -10.22
CA LEU A 218 22.31 17.23 -8.84
C LEU A 218 23.35 18.37 -8.67
N THR A 219 23.83 18.98 -9.76
CA THR A 219 24.86 20.02 -9.73
C THR A 219 24.33 21.41 -9.40
N GLY A 220 23.04 21.54 -9.03
CA GLY A 220 22.45 22.82 -8.66
C GLY A 220 22.92 23.31 -7.30
N PHE A 221 23.32 24.57 -7.20
CA PHE A 221 23.60 25.23 -5.92
C PHE A 221 22.35 25.93 -5.41
N TYR A 222 22.26 26.06 -4.09
CA TYR A 222 21.19 26.78 -3.41
C TYR A 222 20.84 28.12 -4.11
N GLY A 223 19.56 28.36 -4.35
CA GLY A 223 19.07 29.56 -5.04
C GLY A 223 19.11 29.51 -6.57
N THR A 224 19.67 28.47 -7.18
CA THR A 224 19.66 28.29 -8.65
C THR A 224 18.37 27.59 -9.12
N LYS A 225 18.02 27.82 -10.41
CA LYS A 225 16.88 27.10 -11.03
C LYS A 225 17.07 25.59 -11.06
N LYS A 226 18.32 25.10 -11.23
CA LYS A 226 18.62 23.67 -11.20
C LYS A 226 18.29 23.09 -9.83
N TYR A 227 18.73 23.76 -8.78
CA TYR A 227 18.43 23.38 -7.40
C TYR A 227 16.91 23.37 -7.15
N ALA A 228 16.20 24.44 -7.52
CA ALA A 228 14.77 24.52 -7.35
C ALA A 228 14.00 23.38 -8.07
N LYS A 229 14.47 22.95 -9.25
CA LYS A 229 13.86 21.81 -9.97
C LYS A 229 14.08 20.49 -9.26
N GLU A 230 15.26 20.26 -8.69
CA GLU A 230 15.55 19.02 -7.95
C GLU A 230 14.81 18.99 -6.61
N GLU A 231 14.71 20.12 -5.91
CA GLU A 231 13.88 20.24 -4.70
C GLU A 231 12.40 19.89 -4.97
N LEU A 232 11.87 20.34 -6.12
CA LEU A 232 10.51 19.99 -6.53
C LEU A 232 10.37 18.47 -6.78
N VAL A 233 11.39 17.82 -7.33
CA VAL A 233 11.42 16.37 -7.52
C VAL A 233 11.45 15.65 -6.18
N ALA A 234 12.27 16.09 -5.25
CA ALA A 234 12.43 15.46 -3.95
C ALA A 234 11.15 15.60 -3.09
N GLU A 235 10.53 16.79 -3.09
CA GLU A 235 9.28 17.00 -2.36
C GLU A 235 8.14 16.12 -2.92
N LEU A 236 7.93 16.14 -4.24
CA LEU A 236 6.94 15.27 -4.88
C LEU A 236 7.25 13.79 -4.66
N GLY A 237 8.53 13.40 -4.72
CA GLY A 237 8.98 12.02 -4.52
C GLY A 237 8.71 11.52 -3.12
N SER A 238 8.95 12.35 -2.10
CA SER A 238 8.61 12.05 -0.71
C SER A 238 7.11 11.82 -0.52
N VAL A 239 6.27 12.72 -1.05
CA VAL A 239 4.80 12.58 -1.00
C VAL A 239 4.33 11.33 -1.74
N PHE A 240 4.88 11.03 -2.91
CA PHE A 240 4.51 9.86 -3.69
C PHE A 240 4.95 8.56 -3.01
N THR A 241 6.07 8.57 -2.30
CA THR A 241 6.56 7.42 -1.52
C THR A 241 5.63 7.15 -0.34
N GLN A 242 5.25 8.18 0.42
CA GLN A 242 4.28 8.05 1.50
C GLN A 242 2.95 7.46 0.99
N ALA A 243 2.47 7.94 -0.15
CA ALA A 243 1.25 7.43 -0.75
C ALA A 243 1.37 5.96 -1.22
N ARG A 244 2.54 5.53 -1.74
CA ARG A 244 2.78 4.12 -2.09
C ARG A 244 2.76 3.20 -0.87
N LEU A 245 3.27 3.69 0.25
CA LEU A 245 3.31 2.97 1.52
C LEU A 245 1.99 3.05 2.30
N ASN A 246 1.02 3.84 1.81
CA ASN A 246 -0.23 4.15 2.50
C ASN A 246 -0.01 4.72 3.91
N ILE A 247 1.01 5.58 4.06
CA ILE A 247 1.33 6.27 5.31
C ILE A 247 1.22 7.78 5.11
N GLN A 248 0.88 8.50 6.17
CA GLN A 248 0.87 9.95 6.21
C GLN A 248 1.72 10.41 7.38
N LEU A 249 2.87 11.00 7.07
CA LEU A 249 3.74 11.60 8.08
C LEU A 249 3.30 13.04 8.33
N GLU A 250 2.83 13.29 9.54
CA GLU A 250 2.49 14.63 10.01
C GLU A 250 3.77 15.37 10.43
N GLY A 251 3.71 16.69 10.52
CA GLY A 251 4.82 17.52 10.93
C GLY A 251 5.44 18.35 9.82
N GLU A 252 6.26 19.30 10.21
CA GLU A 252 6.99 20.18 9.29
C GLU A 252 8.31 19.52 8.91
N HIS A 253 8.72 19.69 7.65
CA HIS A 253 10.05 19.34 7.22
C HIS A 253 11.07 20.22 7.98
N PHE A 254 12.24 19.68 8.28
CA PHE A 254 13.26 20.41 9.05
C PHE A 254 13.73 21.69 8.33
N ASN A 255 13.85 21.64 7.01
CA ASN A 255 14.17 22.80 6.20
C ASN A 255 12.91 23.62 5.90
N ASP A 256 12.97 24.94 6.06
CA ASP A 256 11.84 25.83 5.80
C ASP A 256 11.51 25.88 4.30
N HIS A 257 10.43 25.23 3.89
CA HIS A 257 9.98 25.18 2.49
C HIS A 257 9.55 26.55 1.93
N THR A 258 9.24 27.51 2.80
CA THR A 258 8.81 28.86 2.34
C THR A 258 9.88 29.52 1.51
N VAL A 259 11.17 29.19 1.75
CA VAL A 259 12.30 29.70 0.99
C VAL A 259 12.30 29.19 -0.44
N TYR A 260 11.82 27.96 -0.67
CA TYR A 260 11.80 27.34 -2.01
C TYR A 260 10.58 27.74 -2.83
N LEU A 261 9.47 28.12 -2.20
CA LEU A 261 8.22 28.47 -2.90
C LEU A 261 8.43 29.52 -3.97
N LYS A 262 9.16 30.59 -3.65
CA LYS A 262 9.47 31.67 -4.62
C LYS A 262 10.28 31.18 -5.81
N SER A 263 11.22 30.27 -5.57
CA SER A 263 12.07 29.68 -6.62
C SER A 263 11.26 28.73 -7.50
N TRP A 264 10.36 27.94 -6.93
CA TRP A 264 9.44 27.07 -7.66
C TRP A 264 8.46 27.86 -8.52
N ILE A 265 7.83 28.90 -7.94
CA ILE A 265 6.92 29.81 -8.68
C ILE A 265 7.64 30.32 -9.93
N LYS A 266 8.85 30.88 -9.78
CA LYS A 266 9.62 31.39 -10.91
C LYS A 266 9.92 30.34 -11.98
N VAL A 267 10.28 29.13 -11.58
CA VAL A 267 10.55 28.02 -12.51
C VAL A 267 9.28 27.63 -13.26
N LEU A 268 8.15 27.58 -12.59
CA LEU A 268 6.87 27.17 -13.16
C LEU A 268 6.22 28.25 -14.02
N GLU A 269 6.43 29.54 -13.71
CA GLU A 269 6.02 30.66 -14.56
C GLU A 269 6.77 30.65 -15.88
N GLU A 270 8.07 30.35 -15.85
CA GLU A 270 8.90 30.31 -17.08
C GLU A 270 8.57 29.08 -17.95
N ASP A 271 8.32 27.93 -17.35
CA ASP A 271 7.92 26.72 -18.07
C ASP A 271 6.96 25.84 -17.23
N PRO A 272 5.66 25.91 -17.47
CA PRO A 272 4.68 25.07 -16.78
C PRO A 272 4.91 23.56 -16.91
N ASN A 273 5.65 23.10 -17.94
CA ASN A 273 5.94 21.70 -18.13
C ASN A 273 6.97 21.15 -17.12
N GLU A 274 7.71 22.02 -16.41
CA GLU A 274 8.65 21.58 -15.37
C GLU A 274 7.94 20.80 -14.25
N LEU A 275 6.73 21.18 -13.86
CA LEU A 275 5.93 20.42 -12.90
C LEU A 275 5.74 18.96 -13.35
N PHE A 276 5.38 18.78 -14.62
CA PHE A 276 5.13 17.44 -15.18
C PHE A 276 6.41 16.63 -15.36
N ARG A 277 7.50 17.27 -15.71
CA ARG A 277 8.84 16.64 -15.73
C ARG A 277 9.30 16.25 -14.32
N ALA A 278 9.10 17.12 -13.35
CA ALA A 278 9.38 16.82 -11.95
C ALA A 278 8.53 15.66 -11.45
N ALA A 279 7.24 15.63 -11.76
CA ALA A 279 6.35 14.53 -11.38
C ALA A 279 6.79 13.17 -11.94
N VAL A 280 7.26 13.10 -13.19
CA VAL A 280 7.80 11.87 -13.78
C VAL A 280 9.07 11.41 -13.05
N LYS A 281 9.97 12.34 -12.75
CA LYS A 281 11.20 12.04 -12.00
C LYS A 281 10.90 11.63 -10.55
N ALA A 282 9.97 12.29 -9.92
CA ALA A 282 9.49 11.98 -8.58
C ALA A 282 8.84 10.60 -8.50
N GLU A 283 8.07 10.23 -9.53
CA GLU A 283 7.47 8.88 -9.62
C GLU A 283 8.56 7.81 -9.72
N ALA A 284 9.59 8.04 -10.54
CA ALA A 284 10.73 7.12 -10.65
C ALA A 284 11.53 7.02 -9.33
N ALA A 285 11.72 8.15 -8.63
CA ALA A 285 12.35 8.17 -7.31
C ALA A 285 11.54 7.37 -6.28
N SER A 286 10.25 7.64 -6.19
CA SER A 286 9.33 6.94 -5.31
C SER A 286 9.24 5.45 -5.61
N GLU A 287 9.22 5.06 -6.88
CA GLU A 287 9.21 3.66 -7.29
C GLU A 287 10.50 2.95 -6.88
N ARG A 288 11.65 3.59 -7.06
CA ARG A 288 12.94 3.05 -6.64
C ARG A 288 12.98 2.83 -5.13
N LEU A 289 12.62 3.83 -4.33
CA LEU A 289 12.60 3.72 -2.88
C LEU A 289 11.65 2.60 -2.41
N TYR A 290 10.47 2.53 -3.00
CA TYR A 290 9.51 1.47 -2.70
C TYR A 290 10.01 0.08 -3.09
N ASN A 291 10.66 -0.06 -4.26
CA ASN A 291 11.22 -1.34 -4.69
C ASN A 291 12.38 -1.78 -3.79
N ASN A 292 13.25 -0.86 -3.37
CA ASN A 292 14.32 -1.15 -2.41
C ASN A 292 13.76 -1.64 -1.08
N TYR A 293 12.72 -0.98 -0.57
CA TYR A 293 12.01 -1.43 0.62
C TYR A 293 11.46 -2.86 0.45
N ILE A 294 10.74 -3.13 -0.64
CA ILE A 294 10.18 -4.46 -0.92
C ILE A 294 11.27 -5.52 -1.12
N GLU A 295 12.38 -5.19 -1.80
CA GLU A 295 13.49 -6.14 -1.96
C GLU A 295 14.19 -6.41 -0.63
N LYS A 296 14.35 -5.40 0.23
CA LYS A 296 14.91 -5.57 1.57
C LYS A 296 14.03 -6.47 2.44
N GLU A 297 12.72 -6.26 2.40
CA GLU A 297 11.74 -7.13 3.06
C GLU A 297 11.86 -8.58 2.55
N LYS A 298 11.97 -8.78 1.23
CA LYS A 298 12.16 -10.12 0.64
C LYS A 298 13.50 -10.74 1.02
N GLU A 299 14.56 -9.95 1.13
CA GLU A 299 15.88 -10.44 1.57
C GLU A 299 15.85 -10.90 3.03
N LEU A 300 15.25 -10.10 3.92
CA LEU A 300 15.04 -10.49 5.31
C LEU A 300 14.27 -11.79 5.41
N VAL A 301 13.20 -11.92 4.65
CA VAL A 301 12.40 -13.12 4.55
C VAL A 301 13.22 -14.32 4.06
N LYS A 302 14.05 -14.15 3.01
CA LYS A 302 14.94 -15.22 2.51
C LYS A 302 16.04 -15.57 3.51
N GLN A 303 16.55 -14.57 4.21
CA GLN A 303 17.56 -14.79 5.25
C GLN A 303 16.98 -15.63 6.37
N PHE A 304 15.80 -15.30 6.90
CA PHE A 304 15.11 -16.12 7.89
C PHE A 304 14.80 -17.53 7.39
N ALA A 305 14.41 -17.66 6.11
CA ALA A 305 14.19 -18.98 5.51
C ALA A 305 15.48 -19.81 5.42
N ARG A 306 16.62 -19.19 5.06
CA ARG A 306 17.94 -19.86 5.01
C ARG A 306 18.45 -20.23 6.39
N GLU A 307 18.33 -19.34 7.36
CA GLU A 307 18.68 -19.61 8.75
C GLU A 307 17.86 -20.78 9.33
N ALA A 308 16.58 -20.88 8.91
CA ALA A 308 15.72 -22.01 9.24
C ALA A 308 16.12 -23.31 8.50
N GLU A 309 16.58 -23.23 7.25
CA GLU A 309 17.08 -24.38 6.47
C GLU A 309 18.44 -24.89 7.00
N GLU A 310 19.35 -24.00 7.36
CA GLU A 310 20.67 -24.34 7.94
C GLU A 310 20.55 -25.07 9.29
N GLN A 311 19.44 -24.84 10.01
CA GLN A 311 19.15 -25.54 11.27
C GLN A 311 18.44 -26.90 11.07
N THR A 312 18.26 -27.39 9.83
CA THR A 312 17.51 -28.63 9.51
C THR A 312 16.07 -28.63 10.04
N ARG A 313 15.52 -27.45 10.34
CA ARG A 313 14.21 -27.27 10.95
C ARG A 313 13.20 -26.81 9.91
N ASP A 314 12.15 -27.58 9.73
CA ASP A 314 10.96 -27.12 9.00
C ASP A 314 10.17 -26.15 9.92
N PRO A 315 10.14 -24.83 9.62
CA PRO A 315 9.45 -23.86 10.48
C PRO A 315 8.00 -24.25 10.76
N MET A 316 7.35 -24.95 9.81
CA MET A 316 6.00 -25.44 10.01
C MET A 316 5.92 -26.62 10.98
N LYS A 317 6.97 -27.45 11.10
CA LYS A 317 6.97 -28.57 12.06
C LYS A 317 7.07 -28.08 13.50
N GLU A 318 7.64 -26.91 13.74
CA GLU A 318 7.82 -26.33 15.07
C GLU A 318 6.63 -25.47 15.53
N LEU A 319 5.72 -25.08 14.61
CA LEU A 319 4.50 -24.42 15.01
C LEU A 319 3.69 -25.39 15.88
N LYS A 320 3.47 -24.99 17.13
CA LYS A 320 2.72 -25.76 18.09
C LYS A 320 1.56 -24.91 18.59
N VAL A 321 0.37 -25.45 18.52
CA VAL A 321 -0.84 -24.84 19.06
C VAL A 321 -1.43 -25.77 20.08
N GLN A 322 -1.56 -25.28 21.31
CA GLN A 322 -2.30 -25.93 22.36
C GLN A 322 -3.59 -25.15 22.59
N PHE A 323 -4.69 -25.82 22.68
CA PHE A 323 -5.96 -25.19 22.99
C PHE A 323 -6.76 -25.99 23.98
N HIS A 324 -7.52 -25.25 24.77
CA HIS A 324 -8.47 -25.74 25.73
C HIS A 324 -9.79 -25.02 25.51
N TRP A 325 -10.87 -25.72 25.32
CA TRP A 325 -12.21 -25.17 25.18
C TRP A 325 -13.15 -25.61 26.28
N SER A 326 -14.10 -24.74 26.59
CA SER A 326 -15.11 -25.00 27.61
C SER A 326 -16.44 -25.50 27.03
N GLU A 327 -16.83 -25.00 25.86
CA GLU A 327 -18.20 -25.19 25.35
C GLU A 327 -18.30 -25.53 23.87
N PHE A 328 -17.34 -25.13 23.07
CA PHE A 328 -17.32 -25.39 21.62
C PHE A 328 -16.15 -26.28 21.24
N ASN A 329 -16.51 -27.43 20.74
CA ASN A 329 -15.57 -28.50 20.38
C ASN A 329 -15.52 -28.63 18.86
N PHE A 330 -14.41 -28.24 18.23
CA PHE A 330 -14.16 -28.39 16.79
C PHE A 330 -14.03 -29.86 16.35
N GLY A 331 -14.58 -30.80 17.10
CA GLY A 331 -14.48 -32.23 16.87
C GLY A 331 -13.20 -32.85 17.43
N LEU A 332 -12.52 -32.14 18.33
CA LEU A 332 -11.26 -32.53 18.93
C LEU A 332 -11.40 -32.68 20.46
N PRO A 333 -10.50 -33.38 21.16
CA PRO A 333 -10.49 -33.47 22.63
C PRO A 333 -10.40 -32.11 23.31
N GLU A 334 -10.88 -32.01 24.56
CA GLU A 334 -10.92 -30.78 25.34
C GLU A 334 -9.56 -30.08 25.48
N GLU A 335 -8.48 -30.87 25.59
CA GLU A 335 -7.12 -30.39 25.50
C GLU A 335 -6.45 -31.06 24.31
N THR A 336 -6.01 -30.25 23.35
CA THR A 336 -5.34 -30.79 22.17
C THR A 336 -4.09 -29.97 21.87
N THR A 337 -3.05 -30.68 21.46
CA THR A 337 -1.82 -30.09 20.92
C THR A 337 -1.71 -30.46 19.45
N LEU A 338 -1.63 -29.44 18.60
CA LEU A 338 -1.41 -29.60 17.17
C LEU A 338 -0.05 -29.02 16.80
N THR A 339 0.57 -29.59 15.77
CA THR A 339 1.88 -29.12 15.28
C THR A 339 1.87 -28.95 13.76
N GLY A 340 2.78 -28.15 13.27
CA GLY A 340 3.01 -27.98 11.84
C GLY A 340 1.77 -27.53 11.07
N LYS A 341 1.50 -28.21 9.97
CA LYS A 341 0.37 -27.86 9.08
C LYS A 341 -0.98 -28.00 9.78
N ASP A 342 -1.15 -29.02 10.62
CA ASP A 342 -2.41 -29.21 11.33
C ASP A 342 -2.69 -28.07 12.31
N ALA A 343 -1.63 -27.52 12.93
CA ALA A 343 -1.73 -26.32 13.77
C ALA A 343 -2.15 -25.09 12.95
N TYR A 344 -1.56 -24.91 11.76
CA TYR A 344 -1.92 -23.81 10.86
C TYR A 344 -3.38 -23.91 10.38
N ASP A 345 -3.78 -25.07 9.88
CA ASP A 345 -5.13 -25.31 9.38
C ASP A 345 -6.18 -25.14 10.51
N PHE A 346 -5.82 -25.48 11.73
CA PHE A 346 -6.65 -25.26 12.90
C PHE A 346 -6.81 -23.76 13.23
N LEU A 347 -5.73 -22.99 13.22
CA LEU A 347 -5.78 -21.54 13.43
C LEU A 347 -6.65 -20.85 12.38
N GLU A 348 -6.57 -21.27 11.11
CA GLU A 348 -7.43 -20.75 10.05
C GLU A 348 -8.92 -21.04 10.34
N LYS A 349 -9.26 -22.23 10.84
CA LYS A 349 -10.62 -22.58 11.26
C LYS A 349 -11.10 -21.73 12.44
N VAL A 350 -10.26 -21.56 13.47
CA VAL A 350 -10.60 -20.76 14.65
C VAL A 350 -10.89 -19.32 14.25
N ILE A 351 -10.05 -18.68 13.44
CA ILE A 351 -10.25 -17.32 12.97
C ILE A 351 -11.52 -17.20 12.10
N THR A 352 -11.80 -18.21 11.28
CA THR A 352 -13.01 -18.23 10.44
C THR A 352 -14.28 -18.41 11.25
N GLU A 353 -14.28 -19.28 12.27
CA GLU A 353 -15.43 -19.49 13.15
C GLU A 353 -15.67 -18.30 14.09
N ASP A 354 -14.62 -17.71 14.62
CA ASP A 354 -14.66 -16.45 15.37
C ASP A 354 -15.46 -15.38 14.58
N LYS A 355 -15.16 -15.26 13.30
CA LYS A 355 -15.84 -14.33 12.38
C LYS A 355 -17.33 -14.66 12.17
N LYS A 356 -17.68 -15.93 12.03
CA LYS A 356 -19.07 -16.34 11.86
C LYS A 356 -19.90 -16.14 13.13
N GLN A 357 -19.29 -16.35 14.29
CA GLN A 357 -19.95 -16.15 15.58
C GLN A 357 -20.21 -14.68 15.87
N ASN A 358 -19.29 -13.79 15.52
CA ASN A 358 -19.50 -12.35 15.61
C ASN A 358 -20.73 -11.90 14.80
N LEU A 359 -20.86 -12.38 13.57
CA LEU A 359 -22.03 -12.06 12.75
C LEU A 359 -23.33 -12.55 13.39
N ARG A 360 -23.32 -13.76 13.98
CA ARG A 360 -24.49 -14.30 14.69
C ARG A 360 -24.83 -13.47 15.94
N GLN A 361 -23.82 -13.04 16.70
CA GLN A 361 -24.02 -12.20 17.87
C GLN A 361 -24.56 -10.82 17.51
N GLN A 362 -24.08 -10.20 16.42
CA GLN A 362 -24.64 -8.95 15.91
C GLN A 362 -26.12 -9.13 15.53
N ILE A 363 -26.45 -10.19 14.80
CA ILE A 363 -27.85 -10.50 14.43
C ILE A 363 -28.69 -10.69 15.67
N MET A 364 -28.20 -11.43 16.68
CA MET A 364 -28.91 -11.66 17.95
C MET A 364 -29.08 -10.35 18.75
N GLN A 365 -28.03 -9.48 18.78
CA GLN A 365 -28.14 -8.18 19.44
C GLN A 365 -29.17 -7.29 18.75
N ASP A 366 -29.19 -7.25 17.43
CA ASP A 366 -30.17 -6.52 16.63
C ASP A 366 -31.61 -7.05 16.89
N GLN A 367 -31.78 -8.36 17.16
CA GLN A 367 -33.04 -8.96 17.52
C GLN A 367 -33.48 -8.56 18.95
N ILE A 368 -32.55 -8.57 19.92
CA ILE A 368 -32.80 -8.11 21.29
C ILE A 368 -33.18 -6.62 21.28
N ASP A 369 -32.49 -5.79 20.53
CA ASP A 369 -32.76 -4.35 20.41
C ASP A 369 -34.13 -4.07 19.78
N ARG A 370 -34.68 -5.00 18.99
CA ARG A 370 -36.02 -4.96 18.45
C ARG A 370 -37.08 -5.55 19.39
N GLY A 371 -36.69 -6.06 20.57
CA GLY A 371 -37.57 -6.66 21.55
C GLY A 371 -38.03 -8.09 21.21
N GLU A 372 -37.26 -8.79 20.35
CA GLU A 372 -37.51 -10.19 20.01
C GLU A 372 -36.91 -11.12 21.07
N GLU A 373 -37.63 -12.21 21.44
CA GLU A 373 -37.03 -13.24 22.30
C GLU A 373 -35.98 -14.03 21.56
N VAL A 374 -34.76 -14.10 22.11
CA VAL A 374 -33.64 -14.84 21.54
C VAL A 374 -33.22 -15.94 22.50
N ASP A 375 -33.25 -17.18 22.03
CA ASP A 375 -32.77 -18.35 22.78
C ASP A 375 -31.24 -18.31 22.92
N GLY A 376 -30.77 -17.93 24.12
CA GLY A 376 -29.44 -18.18 24.64
C GLY A 376 -28.28 -17.42 23.97
N LEU A 377 -27.67 -16.51 24.71
CA LEU A 377 -26.35 -15.94 24.40
C LEU A 377 -25.27 -17.00 24.68
N PHE A 378 -24.70 -17.59 23.65
CA PHE A 378 -23.59 -18.52 23.81
C PHE A 378 -22.24 -17.77 23.68
N TYR A 379 -21.53 -17.69 24.79
CA TYR A 379 -20.14 -17.22 24.81
C TYR A 379 -19.21 -18.43 24.72
N TYR A 380 -18.50 -18.57 23.60
CA TYR A 380 -17.47 -19.58 23.46
C TYR A 380 -16.12 -19.01 23.86
N LYS A 381 -15.43 -19.63 24.80
CA LYS A 381 -14.09 -19.22 25.24
C LYS A 381 -13.12 -20.33 24.90
N THR A 382 -12.21 -20.05 24.00
CA THR A 382 -11.10 -20.95 23.67
C THR A 382 -9.79 -20.35 24.14
N LYS A 383 -9.10 -21.04 25.04
CA LYS A 383 -7.73 -20.69 25.40
C LYS A 383 -6.77 -21.25 24.34
N LEU A 384 -5.94 -20.40 23.77
CA LEU A 384 -4.91 -20.79 22.83
C LEU A 384 -3.55 -20.45 23.40
N THR A 385 -2.64 -21.42 23.33
CA THR A 385 -1.21 -21.19 23.47
C THR A 385 -0.58 -21.49 22.13
N ILE A 386 0.06 -20.48 21.55
CA ILE A 386 0.79 -20.60 20.30
C ILE A 386 2.26 -20.52 20.66
N SER A 387 3.03 -21.55 20.33
CA SER A 387 4.48 -21.57 20.50
C SER A 387 5.18 -21.85 19.17
N TYR A 388 6.24 -21.10 18.93
CA TYR A 388 7.11 -21.22 17.78
C TYR A 388 8.51 -20.78 18.19
N GLU A 389 9.47 -21.67 18.17
CA GLU A 389 10.84 -21.41 18.67
C GLU A 389 10.83 -20.84 20.10
N ASN A 390 11.34 -19.61 20.24
CA ASN A 390 11.36 -18.87 21.51
C ASN A 390 10.12 -17.98 21.71
N PHE A 391 9.18 -18.04 20.78
CA PHE A 391 7.93 -17.31 20.85
C PHE A 391 6.85 -18.17 21.49
N GLU A 392 6.28 -17.69 22.58
CA GLU A 392 5.13 -18.33 23.22
C GLU A 392 4.11 -17.25 23.59
N ARG A 393 2.85 -17.45 23.19
CA ARG A 393 1.75 -16.57 23.48
C ARG A 393 0.54 -17.32 23.98
N HIS A 394 0.03 -16.83 25.07
CA HIS A 394 -1.22 -17.30 25.66
C HIS A 394 -2.32 -16.29 25.31
N GLY A 395 -3.40 -16.75 24.68
CA GLY A 395 -4.55 -15.92 24.32
C GLY A 395 -5.85 -16.60 24.68
N ARG A 396 -6.88 -15.79 24.98
CA ARG A 396 -8.26 -16.24 24.96
C ARG A 396 -8.87 -15.71 23.68
N PHE A 397 -9.47 -16.59 22.91
CA PHE A 397 -10.39 -16.19 21.87
C PHE A 397 -11.78 -16.18 22.51
N ASP A 398 -12.23 -15.00 22.89
CA ASP A 398 -13.63 -14.77 23.18
C ASP A 398 -14.30 -14.56 21.83
N LEU A 399 -15.08 -15.55 21.40
CA LEU A 399 -15.80 -15.52 20.14
C LEU A 399 -16.93 -14.46 20.19
N GLY A 400 -16.61 -13.22 20.43
CA GLY A 400 -17.59 -12.15 20.60
C GLY A 400 -17.07 -10.72 20.45
N ASP A 401 -15.76 -10.50 20.60
CA ASP A 401 -15.19 -9.13 20.70
C ASP A 401 -14.42 -8.67 19.45
N LEU A 402 -14.55 -9.36 18.32
CA LEU A 402 -13.77 -9.05 17.14
C LEU A 402 -14.64 -8.44 16.05
N GLU A 403 -14.67 -7.11 15.95
CA GLU A 403 -15.13 -6.41 14.75
C GLU A 403 -14.11 -6.60 13.62
N PHE A 404 -14.32 -7.59 12.77
CA PHE A 404 -13.52 -7.77 11.57
C PHE A 404 -14.28 -7.36 10.32
N GLY A 405 -13.93 -6.22 9.75
CA GLY A 405 -14.26 -5.89 8.37
C GLY A 405 -13.34 -6.64 7.40
N GLY A 406 -13.88 -7.50 6.54
CA GLY A 406 -13.13 -8.13 5.46
C GLY A 406 -12.62 -9.56 5.69
N HIS A 407 -11.93 -10.13 4.71
CA HIS A 407 -11.26 -11.44 4.80
C HIS A 407 -9.91 -11.27 5.50
N LEU A 408 -9.82 -11.62 6.78
CA LEU A 408 -8.54 -11.70 7.47
C LEU A 408 -7.85 -13.03 7.19
N THR A 409 -6.55 -12.97 6.94
CA THR A 409 -5.68 -14.13 6.91
C THR A 409 -5.31 -14.56 8.33
N VAL A 410 -4.73 -15.75 8.50
CA VAL A 410 -4.24 -16.21 9.81
C VAL A 410 -3.26 -15.21 10.41
N SER A 411 -2.32 -14.70 9.59
CA SER A 411 -1.32 -13.73 10.00
C SER A 411 -1.94 -12.40 10.49
N ASP A 412 -2.92 -11.89 9.77
CA ASP A 412 -3.55 -10.62 10.13
C ASP A 412 -4.45 -10.77 11.37
N GLY A 413 -5.16 -11.88 11.49
CA GLY A 413 -5.96 -12.20 12.67
C GLY A 413 -5.12 -12.33 13.94
N LEU A 414 -3.97 -13.03 13.87
CA LEU A 414 -3.05 -13.16 14.99
C LEU A 414 -2.38 -11.83 15.33
N LYS A 415 -1.95 -11.04 14.33
CA LYS A 415 -1.39 -9.72 14.55
C LYS A 415 -2.37 -8.82 15.31
N TYR A 416 -3.61 -8.74 14.85
CA TYR A 416 -4.65 -7.96 15.51
C TYR A 416 -4.83 -8.36 16.98
N ARG A 417 -4.93 -9.67 17.25
CA ARG A 417 -5.21 -10.20 18.58
C ARG A 417 -4.07 -9.96 19.58
N PHE A 418 -2.82 -10.10 19.15
CA PHE A 418 -1.66 -10.05 20.05
C PHE A 418 -0.93 -8.71 20.06
N MET A 419 -1.10 -7.86 19.05
CA MET A 419 -0.40 -6.59 18.97
C MET A 419 -0.96 -5.53 19.94
N GLY A 420 -2.27 -5.49 20.13
CA GLY A 420 -2.93 -4.50 21.00
C GLY A 420 -2.37 -4.45 22.43
N PRO A 421 -2.26 -5.57 23.16
CA PRO A 421 -1.65 -5.59 24.50
C PRO A 421 -0.19 -5.11 24.50
N ILE A 422 0.59 -5.48 23.49
CA ILE A 422 2.00 -5.07 23.33
C ILE A 422 2.09 -3.54 23.15
N GLU A 423 1.29 -2.99 22.27
CA GLU A 423 1.25 -1.56 22.01
C GLU A 423 0.72 -0.77 23.21
N SER A 424 -0.27 -1.32 23.91
CA SER A 424 -0.75 -0.76 25.17
C SER A 424 0.37 -0.69 26.22
N ALA A 425 1.19 -1.73 26.35
CA ALA A 425 2.32 -1.75 27.29
C ALA A 425 3.42 -0.73 26.91
N ILE A 426 3.65 -0.52 25.61
CA ILE A 426 4.61 0.49 25.14
C ILE A 426 4.09 1.91 25.41
N ASN A 427 2.81 2.16 25.16
CA ASN A 427 2.21 3.49 25.19
C ASN A 427 1.75 3.92 26.60
N ASN A 428 1.47 2.96 27.49
CA ASN A 428 1.04 3.21 28.85
C ASN A 428 1.73 2.28 29.86
N PRO A 429 3.08 2.34 29.98
CA PRO A 429 3.84 1.43 30.85
C PRO A 429 3.50 1.59 32.33
N ASP A 430 3.04 2.77 32.77
CA ASP A 430 2.63 3.03 34.15
C ASP A 430 1.51 2.09 34.59
N PHE A 431 0.50 1.95 33.76
CA PHE A 431 -0.63 1.06 34.02
C PHE A 431 -0.17 -0.40 34.20
N TYR A 432 0.79 -0.85 33.38
CA TYR A 432 1.33 -2.22 33.47
C TYR A 432 2.17 -2.46 34.72
N VAL A 433 2.92 -1.46 35.17
CA VAL A 433 3.70 -1.50 36.43
C VAL A 433 2.75 -1.50 37.64
N GLU A 434 1.81 -0.57 37.70
CA GLU A 434 0.86 -0.42 38.81
C GLU A 434 0.00 -1.67 39.04
N HIS A 435 -0.33 -2.40 37.95
CA HIS A 435 -1.18 -3.60 38.03
C HIS A 435 -0.38 -4.92 37.92
N ASN A 436 0.95 -4.86 37.93
CA ASN A 436 1.84 -6.02 37.81
C ASN A 436 1.51 -6.95 36.60
N LEU A 437 1.09 -6.35 35.48
CA LEU A 437 0.58 -7.12 34.32
C LEU A 437 1.64 -7.87 33.55
N MET A 438 2.91 -7.53 33.69
CA MET A 438 4.03 -8.17 33.00
C MET A 438 5.05 -8.84 33.95
N GLY A 439 4.87 -8.71 35.25
CA GLY A 439 5.72 -9.29 36.29
C GLY A 439 5.86 -8.39 37.49
N GLU A 440 6.17 -8.97 38.63
CA GLU A 440 6.41 -8.22 39.89
C GLU A 440 7.73 -7.47 39.81
N ASN A 441 7.77 -6.24 40.37
CA ASN A 441 8.96 -5.41 40.47
C ASN A 441 9.59 -4.95 39.12
N MET A 442 8.84 -4.88 38.05
CA MET A 442 9.30 -4.31 36.79
C MET A 442 9.27 -2.79 36.83
N THR A 443 10.30 -2.17 36.26
CA THR A 443 10.30 -0.71 36.02
C THR A 443 9.57 -0.38 34.71
N LYS A 444 9.22 0.89 34.46
CA LYS A 444 8.63 1.34 33.19
C LYS A 444 9.53 0.99 32.00
N GLU A 445 10.83 1.20 32.17
CA GLU A 445 11.86 0.88 31.19
C GLU A 445 11.89 -0.61 30.87
N ASP A 446 11.73 -1.46 31.89
CA ASP A 446 11.68 -2.93 31.72
C ASP A 446 10.42 -3.35 30.96
N VAL A 447 9.26 -2.78 31.31
CA VAL A 447 7.99 -3.02 30.58
C VAL A 447 8.11 -2.66 29.12
N VAL A 448 8.61 -1.46 28.80
CA VAL A 448 8.79 -1.01 27.42
C VAL A 448 9.81 -1.86 26.67
N LYS A 449 10.93 -2.20 27.31
CA LYS A 449 11.97 -3.07 26.72
C LYS A 449 11.44 -4.47 26.40
N TYR A 450 10.69 -5.03 27.34
CA TYR A 450 10.07 -6.36 27.17
C TYR A 450 9.02 -6.32 26.04
N ALA A 451 8.11 -5.35 26.06
CA ALA A 451 7.08 -5.20 25.04
C ALA A 451 7.68 -4.95 23.64
N LYS A 452 8.75 -4.17 23.52
CA LYS A 452 9.48 -3.99 22.26
C LYS A 452 10.15 -5.29 21.78
N LYS A 453 10.66 -6.13 22.67
CA LYS A 453 11.18 -7.46 22.32
C LYS A 453 10.06 -8.33 21.79
N GLU A 454 8.94 -8.41 22.49
CA GLU A 454 7.77 -9.16 22.10
C GLU A 454 7.20 -8.72 20.76
N LYS A 455 7.14 -7.40 20.51
CA LYS A 455 6.71 -6.84 19.22
C LYS A 455 7.57 -7.36 18.07
N ARG A 456 8.89 -7.42 18.26
CA ARG A 456 9.82 -7.96 17.25
C ARG A 456 9.58 -9.44 17.00
N GLU A 457 9.45 -10.24 18.06
CA GLU A 457 9.21 -11.69 17.96
C GLU A 457 7.87 -11.98 17.27
N LEU A 458 6.81 -11.27 17.64
CA LEU A 458 5.51 -11.39 16.97
C LEU A 458 5.58 -11.01 15.50
N ASN A 459 6.24 -9.91 15.15
CA ASN A 459 6.37 -9.48 13.75
C ASN A 459 7.16 -10.50 12.92
N SER A 460 8.22 -11.09 13.48
CA SER A 460 8.97 -12.17 12.83
C SER A 460 8.08 -13.38 12.57
N PHE A 461 7.31 -13.80 13.56
CA PHE A 461 6.37 -14.92 13.42
C PHE A 461 5.27 -14.64 12.39
N ILE A 462 4.67 -13.44 12.44
CA ILE A 462 3.68 -13.00 11.44
C ILE A 462 4.27 -12.95 10.02
N GLY A 463 5.53 -12.53 9.90
CA GLY A 463 6.27 -12.54 8.62
C GLY A 463 6.33 -13.94 8.00
N ILE A 464 6.65 -14.95 8.81
CA ILE A 464 6.69 -16.36 8.39
C ILE A 464 5.31 -16.85 7.95
N LEU A 465 4.25 -16.53 8.70
CA LEU A 465 2.89 -16.90 8.32
C LEU A 465 2.46 -16.25 6.99
N LYS A 466 2.75 -14.97 6.79
CA LYS A 466 2.46 -14.25 5.53
C LYS A 466 3.15 -14.87 4.32
N MET A 467 4.37 -15.36 4.48
CA MET A 467 5.06 -16.08 3.39
C MET A 467 4.32 -17.35 3.01
N LYS A 468 3.87 -18.14 4.00
CA LYS A 468 3.11 -19.38 3.75
C LYS A 468 1.77 -19.08 3.05
N GLU A 469 1.07 -18.04 3.48
CA GLU A 469 -0.17 -17.57 2.84
C GLU A 469 0.05 -17.20 1.37
N GLN A 470 1.14 -16.48 1.06
CA GLN A 470 1.49 -16.13 -0.32
C GLN A 470 1.80 -17.37 -1.18
N VAL A 471 2.53 -18.35 -0.63
CA VAL A 471 2.82 -19.60 -1.33
C VAL A 471 1.54 -20.36 -1.61
N LEU A 472 0.66 -20.50 -0.62
CA LEU A 472 -0.63 -21.18 -0.74
C LEU A 472 -1.55 -20.48 -1.74
N ASN A 473 -1.63 -19.14 -1.71
CA ASN A 473 -2.42 -18.35 -2.66
C ASN A 473 -1.87 -18.45 -4.09
N ASN A 474 -0.55 -18.47 -4.26
CA ASN A 474 0.08 -18.68 -5.57
C ASN A 474 -0.19 -20.08 -6.13
N GLN A 475 -0.23 -21.10 -5.28
CA GLN A 475 -0.60 -22.46 -5.67
C GLN A 475 -2.07 -22.54 -6.09
N LYS A 476 -3.00 -22.00 -5.29
CA LYS A 476 -4.44 -21.91 -5.61
C LYS A 476 -4.69 -21.16 -6.94
N ASN A 477 -4.00 -20.03 -7.16
CA ASN A 477 -4.12 -19.28 -8.41
C ASN A 477 -3.61 -20.04 -9.65
N LYS A 478 -2.53 -20.83 -9.48
CA LYS A 478 -2.03 -21.70 -10.56
C LYS A 478 -3.01 -22.85 -10.88
N GLU A 479 -3.65 -23.41 -9.87
CA GLU A 479 -4.66 -24.46 -10.02
C GLU A 479 -5.93 -23.91 -10.69
N ASN A 480 -6.45 -22.80 -10.20
CA ASN A 480 -7.60 -22.11 -10.82
C ASN A 480 -7.32 -21.70 -12.27
N SER A 481 -6.10 -21.23 -12.58
CA SER A 481 -5.72 -20.91 -13.97
C SER A 481 -5.66 -22.14 -14.87
N LYS A 482 -5.27 -23.31 -14.34
CA LYS A 482 -5.30 -24.58 -15.07
C LYS A 482 -6.73 -25.08 -15.28
N GLU A 483 -7.63 -24.90 -14.30
CA GLU A 483 -9.04 -25.26 -14.45
C GLU A 483 -9.75 -24.37 -15.47
N ILE A 484 -9.54 -23.04 -15.41
CA ILE A 484 -10.10 -22.10 -16.38
C ILE A 484 -9.66 -22.45 -17.80
N LYS A 485 -8.37 -22.77 -18.01
CA LYS A 485 -7.89 -23.22 -19.33
C LYS A 485 -8.55 -24.51 -19.78
N LYS A 486 -8.73 -25.49 -18.87
CA LYS A 486 -9.44 -26.75 -19.19
C LYS A 486 -10.91 -26.53 -19.56
N VAL A 487 -11.60 -25.59 -18.90
CA VAL A 487 -12.99 -25.22 -19.20
C VAL A 487 -13.06 -24.55 -20.56
N GLN A 488 -12.19 -23.58 -20.86
CA GLN A 488 -12.13 -22.88 -22.14
C GLN A 488 -11.79 -23.83 -23.30
N GLU A 489 -10.90 -24.81 -23.10
CA GLU A 489 -10.63 -25.85 -24.10
C GLU A 489 -11.85 -26.73 -24.35
N LYS A 490 -12.59 -27.13 -23.29
CA LYS A 490 -13.82 -27.90 -23.45
C LYS A 490 -14.92 -27.13 -24.20
N GLU A 491 -15.10 -25.85 -23.92
CA GLU A 491 -16.05 -24.99 -24.62
C GLU A 491 -15.66 -24.77 -26.07
N ASN A 492 -14.38 -24.58 -26.36
CA ASN A 492 -13.88 -24.49 -27.75
C ASN A 492 -14.09 -25.78 -28.55
N ILE A 493 -13.91 -26.95 -27.91
CA ILE A 493 -14.16 -28.24 -28.52
C ILE A 493 -15.67 -28.43 -28.82
N GLN A 494 -16.53 -28.03 -27.87
CA GLN A 494 -17.99 -28.10 -28.09
C GLN A 494 -18.46 -27.15 -29.19
N THR A 495 -17.91 -25.94 -29.25
CA THR A 495 -18.23 -24.95 -30.30
C THR A 495 -17.79 -25.43 -31.66
N ARG A 496 -16.60 -26.04 -31.78
CA ARG A 496 -16.12 -26.67 -33.01
C ARG A 496 -16.95 -27.87 -33.45
N LYS A 497 -17.46 -28.69 -32.50
CA LYS A 497 -18.38 -29.80 -32.80
C LYS A 497 -19.75 -29.30 -33.30
N LYS A 498 -20.30 -28.23 -32.67
CA LYS A 498 -21.56 -27.61 -33.13
C LYS A 498 -21.43 -26.99 -34.52
N ALA A 499 -20.30 -26.32 -34.82
CA ALA A 499 -20.05 -25.76 -36.15
C ALA A 499 -19.90 -26.85 -37.24
N LYS A 500 -19.22 -27.97 -36.91
CA LYS A 500 -19.13 -29.11 -37.85
C LYS A 500 -20.46 -29.80 -38.13
N ASN A 501 -21.36 -29.88 -37.13
CA ASN A 501 -22.69 -30.46 -37.32
C ASN A 501 -23.60 -29.54 -38.17
N LYS A 502 -23.51 -28.21 -37.96
CA LYS A 502 -24.28 -27.24 -38.74
C LYS A 502 -23.89 -27.20 -40.25
N ASN A 503 -22.59 -27.42 -40.55
CA ASN A 503 -22.13 -27.52 -41.92
C ASN A 503 -22.57 -28.85 -42.62
N LYS A 504 -22.77 -29.95 -41.86
CA LYS A 504 -23.30 -31.21 -42.38
C LYS A 504 -24.82 -31.20 -42.62
N GLU A 505 -25.57 -30.34 -41.94
CA GLU A 505 -27.01 -30.13 -42.17
C GLU A 505 -27.29 -29.21 -43.34
N ASN A 506 -26.37 -28.33 -43.72
CA ASN A 506 -26.49 -27.45 -44.89
C ASN A 506 -25.99 -28.09 -46.19
N GLU A 507 -25.39 -29.28 -46.16
CA GLU A 507 -24.97 -30.08 -47.33
C GLU A 507 -25.93 -31.26 -47.65
N ARG A 508 -27.06 -31.34 -46.95
CA ARG A 508 -28.17 -32.26 -47.26
C ARG A 508 -29.41 -31.44 -47.67
#